data_757ea47bb82988988e690aea3a62870d
#
_entry.id   757ea47bb82988988e690aea3a62870d
#
_cell.length_a   1.000
_cell.length_b   1.000
_cell.length_c   1.000
_cell.angle_alpha   90.00
_cell.angle_beta   90.00
_cell.angle_gamma   90.00
#
_symmetry.space_group_name_H-M   'P 1'
#
loop_
_entity.id
_entity.type
_entity.pdbx_description
1 polymer ?
#
loop_
_entity_poly.entity_id
_entity_poly.type
_entity_poly.pdbx_seq_one_letter_code
_entity_poly.pdbx_strand_id
1 'polypeptide(L)'
;MNGTSSPASVPKPSPGAPTRRDFLYVATGTVAAIGAAATLIPLVDQLNPDASTLAQGGPVDLDVGKIQPRQQTIVRWRERPIFVFHRTPKALQALQNEKLLDQLADPRSVERQQPPYADNWHRSAKPEYGILVGICTHLGCIPRFDQLADEAAIVANWPGGYFCPCHGSKYDLAGRVFKGVPAPYNLPVPPYRFTSDTTVRIGENPPNVKFELESVQQI
;
A
#
# COMPACT_ATOMS: atom_id res chain seq x y z
N MET A 1 -82.77 -25.43 -35.92
CA MET A 1 -82.44 -26.08 -34.65
C MET A 1 -80.97 -26.49 -34.73
N ASN A 2 -80.08 -25.61 -34.28
CA ASN A 2 -78.64 -25.86 -34.33
C ASN A 2 -78.15 -26.28 -32.92
N GLY A 3 -77.87 -27.54 -32.75
CA GLY A 3 -77.21 -28.08 -31.56
C GLY A 3 -75.69 -27.89 -31.63
N THR A 4 -75.15 -26.97 -30.89
CA THR A 4 -73.72 -26.83 -30.71
C THR A 4 -73.25 -27.82 -29.62
N SER A 5 -72.62 -28.89 -30.06
CA SER A 5 -71.91 -29.81 -29.15
C SER A 5 -70.63 -29.21 -28.64
N SER A 6 -70.57 -28.93 -27.32
CA SER A 6 -69.38 -28.51 -26.61
C SER A 6 -68.30 -29.60 -26.67
N PRO A 7 -67.02 -29.26 -26.94
CA PRO A 7 -65.94 -30.28 -26.92
C PRO A 7 -65.72 -30.75 -25.49
N ALA A 8 -65.66 -32.08 -25.33
CA ALA A 8 -65.34 -32.73 -24.09
C ALA A 8 -63.94 -32.36 -23.58
N SER A 9 -63.89 -31.87 -22.34
CA SER A 9 -62.60 -31.55 -21.69
C SER A 9 -61.83 -32.84 -21.44
N VAL A 10 -60.61 -32.88 -22.01
CA VAL A 10 -59.66 -33.97 -21.73
C VAL A 10 -59.27 -33.90 -20.25
N PRO A 11 -59.42 -34.97 -19.50
CA PRO A 11 -59.07 -34.95 -18.07
C PRO A 11 -57.54 -34.80 -17.96
N LYS A 12 -57.15 -33.79 -17.13
CA LYS A 12 -55.74 -33.59 -16.76
C LYS A 12 -55.24 -34.81 -16.02
N PRO A 13 -54.11 -35.43 -16.38
CA PRO A 13 -53.61 -36.61 -15.66
C PRO A 13 -53.33 -36.21 -14.19
N SER A 14 -53.90 -36.94 -13.27
CA SER A 14 -53.61 -36.82 -11.84
C SER A 14 -52.13 -37.17 -11.61
N PRO A 15 -51.43 -36.44 -10.71
CA PRO A 15 -50.06 -36.83 -10.34
C PRO A 15 -50.07 -38.27 -9.87
N GLY A 16 -49.40 -39.16 -10.61
CA GLY A 16 -49.27 -40.56 -10.22
C GLY A 16 -48.53 -40.69 -8.90
N ALA A 17 -48.83 -41.71 -8.11
CA ALA A 17 -48.06 -42.00 -6.91
C ALA A 17 -46.56 -42.14 -7.23
N PRO A 18 -45.68 -41.63 -6.36
CA PRO A 18 -44.23 -41.64 -6.60
C PRO A 18 -43.72 -43.06 -6.81
N THR A 19 -42.99 -43.28 -7.91
CA THR A 19 -42.45 -44.57 -8.30
C THR A 19 -41.05 -44.77 -7.68
N ARG A 20 -40.59 -46.03 -7.66
CA ARG A 20 -39.19 -46.36 -7.27
C ARG A 20 -38.17 -45.56 -8.11
N ARG A 21 -38.50 -45.29 -9.36
CA ARG A 21 -37.67 -44.51 -10.26
C ARG A 21 -37.58 -43.03 -9.79
N ASP A 22 -38.70 -42.44 -9.43
CA ASP A 22 -38.73 -41.03 -8.93
C ASP A 22 -37.95 -40.92 -7.61
N PHE A 23 -38.04 -41.90 -6.73
CA PHE A 23 -37.23 -41.98 -5.53
C PHE A 23 -35.73 -41.99 -5.85
N LEU A 24 -35.30 -42.79 -6.81
CA LEU A 24 -33.87 -42.85 -7.20
C LEU A 24 -33.40 -41.54 -7.80
N TYR A 25 -34.22 -40.89 -8.64
CA TYR A 25 -33.85 -39.55 -9.17
C TYR A 25 -33.71 -38.51 -8.08
N VAL A 26 -34.67 -38.43 -7.15
CA VAL A 26 -34.61 -37.50 -6.03
C VAL A 26 -33.40 -37.80 -5.13
N ALA A 27 -33.19 -39.05 -4.76
CA ALA A 27 -32.07 -39.46 -3.91
C ALA A 27 -30.73 -39.11 -4.57
N THR A 28 -30.54 -39.44 -5.85
CA THR A 28 -29.30 -39.14 -6.59
C THR A 28 -29.11 -37.65 -6.75
N GLY A 29 -30.17 -36.90 -7.08
CA GLY A 29 -30.10 -35.43 -7.20
C GLY A 29 -29.74 -34.75 -5.90
N THR A 30 -30.30 -35.22 -4.77
CA THR A 30 -29.97 -34.70 -3.44
C THR A 30 -28.50 -34.96 -3.07
N VAL A 31 -28.02 -36.18 -3.27
CA VAL A 31 -26.61 -36.52 -2.99
C VAL A 31 -25.67 -35.74 -3.90
N ALA A 32 -26.01 -35.60 -5.17
CA ALA A 32 -25.23 -34.77 -6.12
C ALA A 32 -25.18 -33.29 -5.72
N ALA A 33 -26.31 -32.72 -5.30
CA ALA A 33 -26.38 -31.35 -4.81
C ALA A 33 -25.55 -31.12 -3.54
N ILE A 34 -25.63 -32.07 -2.59
CA ILE A 34 -24.81 -32.02 -1.37
C ILE A 34 -23.32 -32.12 -1.73
N GLY A 35 -22.96 -33.04 -2.62
CA GLY A 35 -21.58 -33.22 -3.07
C GLY A 35 -21.03 -31.98 -3.78
N ALA A 36 -21.84 -31.36 -4.65
CA ALA A 36 -21.47 -30.09 -5.30
C ALA A 36 -21.28 -28.97 -4.29
N ALA A 37 -22.20 -28.80 -3.33
CA ALA A 37 -22.06 -27.82 -2.28
C ALA A 37 -20.83 -28.05 -1.41
N ALA A 38 -20.58 -29.30 -1.00
CA ALA A 38 -19.42 -29.66 -0.21
C ALA A 38 -18.09 -29.40 -0.94
N THR A 39 -18.07 -29.46 -2.26
CA THR A 39 -16.89 -29.16 -3.08
C THR A 39 -16.73 -27.64 -3.28
N LEU A 40 -17.83 -26.90 -3.45
CA LEU A 40 -17.79 -25.45 -3.70
C LEU A 40 -17.42 -24.64 -2.46
N ILE A 41 -17.86 -25.06 -1.26
CA ILE A 41 -17.58 -24.34 -0.02
C ILE A 41 -16.07 -24.09 0.19
N PRO A 42 -15.18 -25.10 0.16
CA PRO A 42 -13.76 -24.89 0.34
C PRO A 42 -13.13 -24.06 -0.78
N LEU A 43 -13.63 -24.14 -2.02
CA LEU A 43 -13.15 -23.31 -3.12
C LEU A 43 -13.48 -21.82 -2.91
N VAL A 44 -14.68 -21.54 -2.41
CA VAL A 44 -15.06 -20.17 -2.06
C VAL A 44 -14.29 -19.68 -0.82
N ASP A 45 -14.07 -20.56 0.16
CA ASP A 45 -13.32 -20.21 1.36
C ASP A 45 -11.84 -19.88 1.07
N GLN A 46 -11.25 -20.50 0.05
CA GLN A 46 -9.90 -20.18 -0.43
C GLN A 46 -9.76 -18.75 -1.00
N LEU A 47 -10.85 -18.07 -1.33
CA LEU A 47 -10.83 -16.67 -1.74
C LEU A 47 -10.65 -15.70 -0.56
N ASN A 48 -10.85 -16.17 0.66
CA ASN A 48 -10.59 -15.37 1.85
C ASN A 48 -9.08 -15.25 2.08
N PRO A 49 -8.58 -14.06 2.44
CA PRO A 49 -7.18 -13.91 2.78
C PRO A 49 -6.82 -14.78 3.98
N ASP A 50 -5.71 -15.47 3.89
CA ASP A 50 -5.19 -16.29 4.99
C ASP A 50 -4.62 -15.43 6.13
N ALA A 51 -4.34 -16.04 7.28
CA ALA A 51 -3.80 -15.35 8.44
C ALA A 51 -2.44 -14.69 8.16
N SER A 52 -1.62 -15.27 7.27
CA SER A 52 -0.31 -14.71 6.90
C SER A 52 -0.46 -13.45 6.05
N THR A 53 -1.41 -13.45 5.12
CA THR A 53 -1.76 -12.27 4.31
C THR A 53 -2.33 -11.13 5.17
N LEU A 54 -3.20 -11.47 6.12
CA LEU A 54 -3.74 -10.48 7.06
C LEU A 54 -2.64 -9.91 7.98
N ALA A 55 -1.69 -10.75 8.43
CA ALA A 55 -0.57 -10.31 9.25
C ALA A 55 0.40 -9.38 8.50
N GLN A 56 0.60 -9.58 7.19
CA GLN A 56 1.46 -8.71 6.36
C GLN A 56 0.93 -7.29 6.21
N GLY A 57 -0.37 -7.07 6.39
CA GLY A 57 -1.00 -5.75 6.41
C GLY A 57 -0.92 -5.02 7.74
N GLY A 58 -0.51 -5.70 8.82
CA GLY A 58 -0.42 -5.15 10.16
C GLY A 58 0.71 -4.13 10.34
N PRO A 59 0.66 -3.32 11.42
CA PRO A 59 1.75 -2.42 11.78
C PRO A 59 3.04 -3.17 12.11
N VAL A 60 4.18 -2.54 11.82
CA VAL A 60 5.51 -3.09 12.07
C VAL A 60 6.26 -2.20 13.06
N ASP A 61 6.78 -2.78 14.13
CA ASP A 61 7.63 -2.08 15.11
C ASP A 61 9.11 -2.15 14.70
N LEU A 62 9.79 -1.01 14.76
CA LEU A 62 11.21 -0.87 14.46
C LEU A 62 11.91 -0.09 15.57
N ASP A 63 12.99 -0.63 16.10
CA ASP A 63 13.90 0.08 17.02
C ASP A 63 14.86 0.97 16.19
N VAL A 64 14.54 2.26 16.11
CA VAL A 64 15.35 3.25 15.38
C VAL A 64 16.60 3.67 16.16
N GLY A 65 16.69 3.38 17.46
CA GLY A 65 17.88 3.64 18.27
C GLY A 65 19.11 2.82 17.83
N LYS A 66 18.88 1.72 17.13
CA LYS A 66 19.95 0.89 16.54
C LYS A 66 20.49 1.42 15.21
N ILE A 67 19.81 2.37 14.60
CA ILE A 67 20.22 2.95 13.31
C ILE A 67 21.26 4.03 13.58
N GLN A 68 22.50 3.80 13.12
CA GLN A 68 23.56 4.78 13.31
C GLN A 68 23.29 6.03 12.47
N PRO A 69 23.79 7.21 12.88
CA PRO A 69 23.74 8.42 12.05
C PRO A 69 24.28 8.15 10.63
N ARG A 70 23.59 8.64 9.60
CA ARG A 70 23.87 8.40 8.17
C ARG A 70 23.50 6.98 7.70
N GLN A 71 23.01 6.11 8.52
CA GLN A 71 22.60 4.78 8.13
C GLN A 71 21.12 4.75 7.76
N GLN A 72 20.79 3.93 6.75
CA GLN A 72 19.43 3.58 6.36
C GLN A 72 19.17 2.11 6.66
N THR A 73 17.95 1.82 7.09
CA THR A 73 17.38 0.47 7.10
C THR A 73 16.13 0.45 6.23
N ILE A 74 15.77 -0.74 5.75
CA ILE A 74 14.56 -0.95 4.96
C ILE A 74 13.66 -1.91 5.72
N VAL A 75 12.42 -1.49 5.95
CA VAL A 75 11.37 -2.32 6.57
C VAL A 75 10.28 -2.58 5.53
N ARG A 76 9.77 -3.80 5.48
CA ARG A 76 8.65 -4.13 4.61
C ARG A 76 7.34 -3.93 5.34
N TRP A 77 6.45 -3.10 4.80
CA TRP A 77 5.09 -2.92 5.29
C TRP A 77 4.11 -2.89 4.12
N ARG A 78 3.07 -3.73 4.19
CA ARG A 78 2.09 -3.95 3.10
C ARG A 78 2.76 -4.12 1.73
N GLU A 79 3.77 -4.99 1.69
CA GLU A 79 4.59 -5.29 0.52
C GLU A 79 5.39 -4.12 -0.06
N ARG A 80 5.36 -2.95 0.57
CA ARG A 80 6.12 -1.77 0.17
C ARG A 80 7.40 -1.64 1.00
N PRO A 81 8.54 -1.31 0.39
CA PRO A 81 9.75 -0.98 1.12
C PRO A 81 9.57 0.38 1.80
N ILE A 82 9.77 0.44 3.09
CA ILE A 82 9.81 1.67 3.87
C ILE A 82 11.26 1.96 4.22
N PHE A 83 11.75 3.09 3.76
CA PHE A 83 13.08 3.59 4.07
C PHE A 83 13.04 4.30 5.41
N VAL A 84 13.91 3.90 6.33
CA VAL A 84 14.10 4.58 7.61
C VAL A 84 15.55 5.01 7.70
N PHE A 85 15.78 6.30 7.72
CA PHE A 85 17.10 6.91 7.67
C PHE A 85 17.35 7.78 8.90
N HIS A 86 18.54 7.66 9.51
CA HIS A 86 18.98 8.51 10.61
C HIS A 86 19.79 9.70 10.08
N ARG A 87 19.18 10.89 10.07
CA ARG A 87 19.77 12.14 9.60
C ARG A 87 20.76 12.71 10.61
N THR A 88 21.86 13.24 10.11
CA THR A 88 22.81 14.01 10.93
C THR A 88 22.38 15.48 11.03
N PRO A 89 22.88 16.25 12.02
CA PRO A 89 22.66 17.70 12.08
C PRO A 89 23.10 18.41 10.78
N LYS A 90 24.20 17.97 10.16
CA LYS A 90 24.69 18.50 8.87
C LYS A 90 23.68 18.22 7.73
N ALA A 91 23.08 17.03 7.72
CA ALA A 91 22.05 16.68 6.74
C ALA A 91 20.79 17.56 6.92
N LEU A 92 20.38 17.81 8.18
CA LEU A 92 19.24 18.69 8.48
C LEU A 92 19.49 20.12 8.05
N GLN A 93 20.69 20.65 8.27
CA GLN A 93 21.08 22.00 7.78
C GLN A 93 21.06 22.06 6.26
N ALA A 94 21.56 21.02 5.59
CA ALA A 94 21.57 20.94 4.13
C ALA A 94 20.16 20.94 3.52
N LEU A 95 19.18 20.30 4.18
CA LEU A 95 17.78 20.30 3.73
C LEU A 95 17.11 21.68 3.74
N GLN A 96 17.66 22.63 4.48
CA GLN A 96 17.17 24.03 4.55
C GLN A 96 17.98 24.98 3.67
N ASN A 97 18.98 24.50 2.93
CA ASN A 97 19.81 25.33 2.07
C ASN A 97 18.97 25.88 0.90
N GLU A 98 18.96 27.20 0.72
CA GLU A 98 18.20 27.86 -0.36
C GLU A 98 18.57 27.31 -1.75
N LYS A 99 19.87 27.06 -2.00
CA LYS A 99 20.31 26.49 -3.28
C LYS A 99 19.75 25.09 -3.55
N LEU A 100 19.50 24.29 -2.50
CA LEU A 100 18.81 23.01 -2.63
C LEU A 100 17.32 23.24 -2.88
N LEU A 101 16.68 24.11 -2.09
CA LEU A 101 15.25 24.39 -2.21
C LEU A 101 14.88 24.87 -3.61
N ASP A 102 15.72 25.69 -4.23
CA ASP A 102 15.53 26.19 -5.60
C ASP A 102 15.58 25.08 -6.67
N GLN A 103 16.22 23.96 -6.37
CA GLN A 103 16.30 22.81 -7.28
C GLN A 103 15.13 21.83 -7.14
N LEU A 104 14.31 21.95 -6.10
CA LEU A 104 13.19 21.06 -5.82
C LEU A 104 11.91 21.51 -6.55
N ALA A 105 11.13 20.54 -7.06
CA ALA A 105 9.87 20.83 -7.72
C ALA A 105 8.79 21.25 -6.71
N ASP A 106 8.74 20.58 -5.56
CA ASP A 106 7.82 20.90 -4.46
C ASP A 106 8.56 20.90 -3.11
N PRO A 107 9.35 21.98 -2.81
CA PRO A 107 10.17 22.06 -1.59
C PRO A 107 9.33 22.14 -0.31
N ARG A 108 8.07 22.58 -0.39
CA ARG A 108 7.17 22.74 0.75
C ARG A 108 6.17 21.59 0.89
N SER A 109 6.23 20.61 0.00
CA SER A 109 5.28 19.48 -0.05
C SER A 109 3.82 19.95 -0.05
N VAL A 110 3.50 20.89 -0.94
CA VAL A 110 2.16 21.44 -1.14
C VAL A 110 1.23 20.32 -1.64
N GLU A 111 1.73 19.51 -2.57
CA GLU A 111 1.08 18.26 -2.92
C GLU A 111 1.17 17.29 -1.74
N ARG A 112 0.00 16.94 -1.21
CA ARG A 112 -0.09 16.13 0.00
C ARG A 112 0.44 14.70 -0.23
N GLN A 113 1.68 14.47 0.18
CA GLN A 113 2.34 13.17 0.16
C GLN A 113 2.72 12.70 1.57
N GLN A 114 2.20 13.34 2.61
CA GLN A 114 2.53 13.09 4.01
C GLN A 114 1.32 13.25 4.92
N PRO A 115 1.34 12.57 6.10
CA PRO A 115 0.37 12.82 7.16
C PRO A 115 0.56 14.21 7.79
N PRO A 116 -0.47 14.77 8.46
CA PRO A 116 -0.42 16.11 9.04
C PRO A 116 0.73 16.36 10.02
N TYR A 117 1.15 15.36 10.79
CA TYR A 117 2.27 15.48 11.74
C TYR A 117 3.65 15.52 11.05
N ALA A 118 3.72 15.16 9.78
CA ALA A 118 4.91 15.24 8.94
C ALA A 118 4.81 16.39 7.90
N ASP A 119 3.81 17.27 8.03
CA ASP A 119 3.66 18.46 7.20
C ASP A 119 4.58 19.58 7.71
N ASN A 120 5.86 19.38 7.47
CA ASN A 120 6.95 20.26 7.87
C ASN A 120 8.14 20.12 6.89
N TRP A 121 9.13 20.99 7.00
CA TRP A 121 10.27 21.06 6.07
C TRP A 121 11.13 19.79 6.02
N HIS A 122 11.16 18.98 7.10
CA HIS A 122 11.90 17.71 7.15
C HIS A 122 11.01 16.49 6.86
N ARG A 123 9.71 16.69 6.69
CA ARG A 123 8.70 15.68 6.34
C ARG A 123 8.74 14.44 7.26
N SER A 124 8.76 14.68 8.55
CA SER A 124 8.77 13.63 9.59
C SER A 124 8.27 14.15 10.94
N ALA A 125 7.89 13.26 11.85
CA ALA A 125 7.50 13.60 13.21
C ALA A 125 8.70 14.02 14.07
N LYS A 126 9.85 13.35 13.89
CA LYS A 126 11.13 13.72 14.53
C LYS A 126 12.14 14.07 13.43
N PRO A 127 12.82 15.24 13.48
CA PRO A 127 13.70 15.69 12.41
C PRO A 127 14.84 14.71 12.10
N GLU A 128 15.39 14.05 13.11
CA GLU A 128 16.50 13.12 13.00
C GLU A 128 16.16 11.84 12.22
N TYR A 129 14.87 11.48 12.08
CA TYR A 129 14.46 10.28 11.37
C TYR A 129 13.63 10.62 10.13
N GLY A 130 14.10 10.17 8.96
CA GLY A 130 13.32 10.14 7.73
C GLY A 130 12.64 8.79 7.56
N ILE A 131 11.33 8.79 7.36
CA ILE A 131 10.54 7.56 7.15
C ILE A 131 9.71 7.78 5.89
N LEU A 132 10.07 7.06 4.81
CA LEU A 132 9.54 7.30 3.48
C LEU A 132 9.15 5.98 2.81
N VAL A 133 8.13 6.00 1.97
CA VAL A 133 7.85 4.89 1.07
C VAL A 133 8.92 4.87 -0.01
N GLY A 134 9.68 3.79 -0.08
CA GLY A 134 10.81 3.61 -1.00
C GLY A 134 10.39 3.23 -2.41
N ILE A 135 9.37 3.90 -2.95
CA ILE A 135 8.84 3.65 -4.29
C ILE A 135 8.84 4.98 -5.06
N CYS A 136 9.53 4.99 -6.21
CA CYS A 136 9.61 6.16 -7.07
C CYS A 136 8.24 6.55 -7.63
N THR A 137 7.87 7.81 -7.47
CA THR A 137 6.57 8.34 -7.91
C THR A 137 6.42 8.49 -9.42
N HIS A 138 7.42 8.02 -10.21
CA HIS A 138 7.30 7.95 -11.67
C HIS A 138 6.58 6.67 -12.11
N LEU A 139 7.19 5.50 -11.92
CA LEU A 139 6.67 4.19 -12.38
C LEU A 139 7.01 3.05 -11.41
N GLY A 140 7.13 3.31 -10.12
CA GLY A 140 7.19 2.26 -9.10
C GLY A 140 8.56 1.62 -8.85
N CYS A 141 9.65 2.06 -9.47
CA CYS A 141 10.99 1.54 -9.19
C CYS A 141 11.42 1.88 -7.75
N ILE A 142 12.29 1.06 -7.16
CA ILE A 142 12.87 1.34 -5.84
C ILE A 142 14.10 2.24 -6.02
N PRO A 143 14.10 3.49 -5.51
CA PRO A 143 15.26 4.36 -5.59
C PRO A 143 16.41 3.83 -4.74
N ARG A 144 17.63 4.00 -5.25
CA ARG A 144 18.85 3.71 -4.50
C ARG A 144 19.12 4.85 -3.52
N PHE A 145 19.46 4.51 -2.29
CA PHE A 145 19.95 5.45 -1.31
C PHE A 145 21.41 5.82 -1.62
N ASP A 146 21.69 7.11 -1.66
CA ASP A 146 23.03 7.65 -1.88
C ASP A 146 23.40 8.57 -0.73
N GLN A 147 24.35 8.10 0.10
CA GLN A 147 24.66 8.77 1.37
C GLN A 147 25.38 10.09 1.17
N LEU A 148 26.16 10.26 0.13
CA LEU A 148 27.04 11.41 0.00
C LEU A 148 27.58 11.67 -1.40
N ALA A 149 27.61 12.88 -1.59
CA ALA A 149 28.42 13.71 -2.43
C ALA A 149 29.90 13.74 -2.04
N ASP A 150 30.60 12.66 -1.87
CA ASP A 150 32.03 12.83 -1.58
C ASP A 150 32.91 12.77 -2.83
N GLU A 151 32.52 12.13 -3.94
CA GLU A 151 33.35 12.14 -5.15
C GLU A 151 32.60 11.95 -6.47
N ALA A 152 31.33 11.64 -6.44
CA ALA A 152 30.52 11.50 -7.66
C ALA A 152 29.10 12.02 -7.42
N ALA A 153 29.00 13.29 -7.02
CA ALA A 153 27.69 13.92 -6.86
C ALA A 153 26.91 13.83 -8.17
N ILE A 154 25.88 13.01 -8.19
CA ILE A 154 24.94 12.91 -9.32
C ILE A 154 24.32 14.29 -9.62
N VAL A 155 24.34 15.18 -8.63
CA VAL A 155 23.90 16.57 -8.71
C VAL A 155 24.90 17.47 -7.98
N ALA A 156 25.27 18.59 -8.57
CA ALA A 156 26.10 19.59 -7.90
C ALA A 156 25.44 20.04 -6.57
N ASN A 157 26.20 20.04 -5.48
CA ASN A 157 25.77 20.38 -4.13
C ASN A 157 24.68 19.46 -3.55
N TRP A 158 24.57 18.22 -4.01
CA TRP A 158 23.61 17.25 -3.46
C TRP A 158 24.05 16.80 -2.06
N PRO A 159 23.19 16.99 -1.03
CA PRO A 159 23.51 16.61 0.33
C PRO A 159 23.35 15.11 0.62
N GLY A 160 23.16 14.30 -0.42
CA GLY A 160 22.67 12.92 -0.35
C GLY A 160 21.15 12.86 -0.56
N GLY A 161 20.63 11.66 -0.76
CA GLY A 161 19.21 11.42 -1.01
C GLY A 161 18.95 10.10 -1.72
N TYR A 162 17.99 10.12 -2.63
CA TYR A 162 17.55 8.93 -3.35
C TYR A 162 17.63 9.15 -4.85
N PHE A 163 18.25 8.20 -5.53
CA PHE A 163 18.37 8.18 -6.99
C PHE A 163 17.63 6.98 -7.57
N CYS A 164 16.69 7.22 -8.46
CA CYS A 164 15.97 6.18 -9.16
C CYS A 164 16.74 5.79 -10.44
N PRO A 165 17.32 4.58 -10.52
CA PRO A 165 18.17 4.19 -11.67
C PRO A 165 17.36 3.93 -12.95
N CYS A 166 16.02 3.75 -12.85
CA CYS A 166 15.20 3.44 -14.00
C CYS A 166 15.16 4.59 -15.02
N HIS A 167 14.90 5.82 -14.55
CA HIS A 167 14.76 6.99 -15.43
C HIS A 167 15.40 8.27 -14.84
N GLY A 168 16.26 8.13 -13.83
CA GLY A 168 17.05 9.23 -13.30
C GLY A 168 16.32 10.19 -12.37
N SER A 169 15.14 9.83 -11.84
CA SER A 169 14.48 10.66 -10.83
C SER A 169 15.31 10.76 -9.56
N LYS A 170 15.33 11.94 -8.96
CA LYS A 170 16.16 12.28 -7.80
C LYS A 170 15.30 12.88 -6.70
N TYR A 171 15.66 12.54 -5.46
CA TYR A 171 15.00 13.05 -4.26
C TYR A 171 16.05 13.39 -3.21
N ASP A 172 15.77 14.38 -2.38
CA ASP A 172 16.62 14.70 -1.24
C ASP A 172 16.38 13.77 -0.03
N LEU A 173 17.08 14.00 1.08
CA LEU A 173 16.95 13.20 2.31
C LEU A 173 15.59 13.38 3.04
N ALA A 174 14.77 14.33 2.64
CA ALA A 174 13.38 14.45 3.06
C ALA A 174 12.39 13.82 2.06
N GLY A 175 12.91 13.19 0.98
CA GLY A 175 12.10 12.60 -0.07
C GLY A 175 11.47 13.62 -1.01
N ARG A 176 11.98 14.88 -1.05
CA ARG A 176 11.46 15.91 -1.94
C ARG A 176 12.09 15.77 -3.32
N VAL A 177 11.25 15.81 -4.36
CA VAL A 177 11.64 15.58 -5.74
C VAL A 177 12.33 16.80 -6.36
N PHE A 178 13.38 16.55 -7.14
CA PHE A 178 14.09 17.58 -7.90
C PHE A 178 13.30 18.01 -9.15
N LYS A 179 13.53 19.23 -9.62
CA LYS A 179 13.03 19.71 -10.91
C LYS A 179 13.66 18.95 -12.07
N GLY A 180 12.95 18.88 -13.19
CA GLY A 180 13.50 18.35 -14.44
C GLY A 180 13.73 16.84 -14.44
N VAL A 181 13.10 16.09 -13.53
CA VAL A 181 13.11 14.64 -13.48
C VAL A 181 11.72 14.06 -13.80
N PRO A 182 11.61 12.80 -14.22
CA PRO A 182 10.32 12.20 -14.60
C PRO A 182 9.32 12.03 -13.45
N ALA A 183 9.79 11.88 -12.21
CA ALA A 183 8.91 11.75 -11.05
C ALA A 183 8.16 13.06 -10.77
N PRO A 184 6.81 13.02 -10.69
CA PRO A 184 6.00 14.23 -10.52
C PRO A 184 5.88 14.68 -9.05
N TYR A 185 6.02 13.77 -8.09
CA TYR A 185 5.71 14.01 -6.68
C TYR A 185 6.86 13.64 -5.75
N ASN A 186 6.84 14.21 -4.55
CA ASN A 186 7.70 13.81 -3.45
C ASN A 186 7.43 12.35 -3.04
N LEU A 187 8.42 11.65 -2.48
CA LEU A 187 8.21 10.30 -1.94
C LEU A 187 7.16 10.36 -0.81
N PRO A 188 6.18 9.45 -0.78
CA PRO A 188 5.18 9.46 0.27
C PRO A 188 5.76 9.12 1.65
N VAL A 189 5.16 9.72 2.68
CA VAL A 189 5.41 9.37 4.08
C VAL A 189 4.31 8.40 4.52
N PRO A 190 4.64 7.18 4.99
CA PRO A 190 3.63 6.23 5.46
C PRO A 190 3.01 6.71 6.78
N PRO A 191 1.84 6.19 7.19
CA PRO A 191 1.36 6.38 8.55
C PRO A 191 2.33 5.72 9.53
N TYR A 192 2.72 6.44 10.58
CA TYR A 192 3.55 5.90 11.66
C TYR A 192 3.41 6.73 12.95
N ARG A 193 3.77 6.15 14.06
CA ARG A 193 3.91 6.85 15.34
C ARG A 193 5.09 6.32 16.15
N PHE A 194 5.67 7.14 16.97
CA PHE A 194 6.62 6.68 17.97
C PHE A 194 5.86 6.11 19.18
N THR A 195 6.19 4.88 19.56
CA THR A 195 5.66 4.21 20.75
C THR A 195 6.54 4.42 21.96
N SER A 196 7.83 4.74 21.73
CA SER A 196 8.82 5.17 22.71
C SER A 196 9.80 6.15 22.05
N ASP A 197 10.83 6.60 22.78
CA ASP A 197 11.86 7.48 22.20
C ASP A 197 12.61 6.83 21.03
N THR A 198 12.79 5.51 21.08
CA THR A 198 13.58 4.73 20.13
C THR A 198 12.77 3.73 19.31
N THR A 199 11.46 3.59 19.57
CA THR A 199 10.63 2.63 18.81
C THR A 199 9.62 3.36 17.98
N VAL A 200 9.59 3.09 16.67
CA VAL A 200 8.58 3.56 15.75
C VAL A 200 7.70 2.39 15.29
N ARG A 201 6.39 2.62 15.30
CA ARG A 201 5.38 1.72 14.73
C ARG A 201 4.92 2.27 13.39
N ILE A 202 5.28 1.56 12.33
CA ILE A 202 4.93 1.90 10.95
C ILE A 202 3.61 1.21 10.60
N GLY A 203 2.70 1.94 9.95
CA GLY A 203 1.38 1.46 9.58
C GLY A 203 0.27 1.85 10.56
N GLU A 204 0.58 2.67 11.57
CA GLU A 204 -0.38 3.16 12.55
C GLU A 204 -0.21 4.67 12.77
N ASN A 205 -1.29 5.42 12.70
CA ASN A 205 -1.27 6.86 12.98
C ASN A 205 -1.18 7.15 14.49
N PRO A 206 -0.67 8.33 14.88
CA PRO A 206 -0.86 8.85 16.23
C PRO A 206 -2.34 8.93 16.62
N PRO A 207 -2.69 8.88 17.91
CA PRO A 207 -4.06 9.09 18.37
C PRO A 207 -4.66 10.38 17.77
N ASN A 208 -5.94 10.32 17.37
CA ASN A 208 -6.69 11.43 16.78
C ASN A 208 -6.22 11.94 15.39
N VAL A 209 -5.26 11.29 14.77
CA VAL A 209 -4.88 11.56 13.38
C VAL A 209 -5.47 10.49 12.47
N LYS A 210 -6.13 10.94 11.39
CA LYS A 210 -6.61 10.05 10.33
C LYS A 210 -5.83 10.37 9.07
N PHE A 211 -5.03 9.43 8.63
CA PHE A 211 -4.29 9.50 7.37
C PHE A 211 -4.19 8.10 6.78
N GLU A 212 -4.50 7.97 5.52
CA GLU A 212 -4.38 6.73 4.77
C GLU A 212 -3.41 6.94 3.61
N LEU A 213 -2.47 6.03 3.45
CA LEU A 213 -1.45 6.14 2.40
C LEU A 213 -2.08 6.11 1.00
N GLU A 214 -3.21 5.44 0.86
CA GLU A 214 -3.98 5.35 -0.38
C GLU A 214 -4.62 6.68 -0.80
N SER A 215 -4.68 7.65 0.12
CA SER A 215 -5.24 9.00 -0.16
C SER A 215 -4.25 9.96 -0.83
N VAL A 216 -2.96 9.60 -0.90
CA VAL A 216 -1.93 10.43 -1.55
C VAL A 216 -1.77 10.08 -3.03
N GLN A 217 -1.16 10.97 -3.79
CA GLN A 217 -0.83 10.73 -5.20
C GLN A 217 0.25 9.64 -5.28
N GLN A 218 -0.19 8.47 -5.64
CA GLN A 218 0.64 7.30 -5.75
C GLN A 218 0.64 6.75 -7.15
N ILE A 219 1.49 5.88 -7.32
CA ILE A 219 1.68 4.99 -8.43
C ILE A 219 0.68 3.84 -8.31
#